data_a31226b5f9f108f15320224be810cdd5
#
_entry.id   a31226b5f9f108f15320224be810cdd5
#
_cell.length_a   1.000
_cell.length_b   1.000
_cell.length_c   1.000
_cell.angle_alpha   90.00
_cell.angle_beta   90.00
_cell.angle_gamma   90.00
#
_symmetry.space_group_name_H-M   'P 1'
#
loop_
_entity.id
_entity.type
_entity.pdbx_description
1 polymer ?
#
loop_
_entity_poly.entity_id
_entity_poly.type
_entity_poly.pdbx_seq_one_letter_code
_entity_poly.pdbx_strand_id
1 'polypeptide(L)' 'MIYKLSEKCISTEGNDFWIAPNAAVIGSVILKKNASIWFSATLRGDNDPIIVGENSNI' A
#
# COMPACT_ATOMS: atom_id res chain seq x y z
N MET A 1 5.69 -4.64 5.60
CA MET A 1 5.40 -3.78 6.76
C MET A 1 4.85 -2.43 6.33
N ILE A 2 4.02 -1.85 7.14
CA ILE A 2 3.35 -0.58 6.85
C ILE A 2 3.98 0.51 7.72
N TYR A 3 4.38 1.62 7.09
CA TYR A 3 4.99 2.73 7.79
C TYR A 3 4.24 4.02 7.51
N LYS A 4 4.06 4.82 8.55
CA LYS A 4 3.49 6.15 8.43
C LYS A 4 4.61 7.17 8.20
N LEU A 5 4.42 8.07 7.24
CA LEU A 5 5.41 9.10 6.94
C LEU A 5 4.81 10.46 7.30
N SER A 6 5.21 11.00 8.45
CA SER A 6 4.59 12.19 9.02
C SER A 6 3.10 11.92 9.26
N GLU A 7 2.23 12.66 8.60
CA GLU A 7 0.79 12.41 8.67
C GLU A 7 0.28 11.60 7.49
N LYS A 8 1.18 11.18 6.60
CA LYS A 8 0.83 10.38 5.44
C LYS A 8 0.80 8.91 5.82
N CYS A 9 -0.29 8.25 5.58
CA CYS A 9 -0.45 6.85 5.92
C CYS A 9 -1.28 6.13 4.86
N ILE A 10 -1.26 4.80 4.94
CA ILE A 10 -1.99 3.95 4.01
C ILE A 10 -3.50 4.14 4.16
N SER A 11 -4.21 4.08 3.03
CA SER A 11 -5.67 4.05 2.98
C SER A 11 -6.10 2.82 2.21
N THR A 12 -7.17 2.16 2.65
CA THR A 12 -7.66 0.95 1.98
C THR A 12 -9.16 1.03 1.77
N GLU A 13 -9.65 0.32 0.75
CA GLU A 13 -11.09 0.14 0.53
C GLU A 13 -11.51 -1.14 1.23
N GLY A 14 -11.92 -1.03 2.50
CA GLY A 14 -12.32 -2.18 3.29
C GLY A 14 -11.14 -3.05 3.68
N ASN A 15 -11.39 -4.35 3.84
CA ASN A 15 -10.40 -5.31 4.30
C ASN A 15 -9.94 -6.28 3.22
N ASP A 16 -10.33 -6.06 1.98
CA ASP A 16 -10.01 -6.97 0.87
C ASP A 16 -8.68 -6.61 0.23
N PHE A 17 -7.63 -6.65 1.01
CA PHE A 17 -6.27 -6.41 0.51
C PHE A 17 -5.30 -7.35 1.22
N TRP A 18 -4.13 -7.53 0.63
CA TRP A 18 -3.09 -8.36 1.23
C TRP A 18 -1.72 -7.72 1.04
N ILE A 19 -0.94 -7.69 2.10
CA ILE A 19 0.42 -7.16 2.09
C ILE A 19 1.34 -8.22 2.65
N ALA A 20 2.34 -8.64 1.87
CA ALA A 20 3.29 -9.63 2.31
C ALA A 20 4.10 -9.13 3.52
N PRO A 21 4.51 -10.02 4.43
CA PRO A 21 5.22 -9.61 5.64
C PRO A 21 6.50 -8.83 5.38
N ASN A 22 7.21 -9.11 4.29
CA ASN A 22 8.45 -8.41 3.97
C ASN A 22 8.29 -7.31 2.93
N ALA A 23 7.07 -6.95 2.56
CA ALA A 23 6.83 -5.80 1.72
C ALA A 23 6.86 -4.54 2.59
N ALA A 24 7.31 -3.43 2.02
CA ALA A 24 7.32 -2.15 2.72
C ALA A 24 6.33 -1.20 2.05
N VAL A 25 5.36 -0.70 2.82
CA VAL A 25 4.36 0.25 2.33
C VAL A 25 4.49 1.51 3.17
N ILE A 26 4.95 2.58 2.57
CA ILE A 26 5.36 3.78 3.29
C ILE A 26 4.58 5.00 2.80
N GLY A 27 4.00 5.76 3.72
CA GLY A 27 3.38 7.03 3.40
C GLY A 27 2.00 6.91 2.77
N SER A 28 1.70 7.82 1.85
CA SER A 28 0.38 7.94 1.23
C SER A 28 0.20 6.88 0.14
N VAL A 29 -0.26 5.70 0.51
CA VAL A 29 -0.54 4.62 -0.42
C VAL A 29 -2.02 4.26 -0.29
N ILE A 30 -2.72 4.22 -1.42
CA ILE A 30 -4.14 3.90 -1.46
C ILE A 30 -4.30 2.53 -2.11
N LEU A 31 -4.82 1.56 -1.35
CA LEU A 31 -5.07 0.22 -1.86
C LEU A 31 -6.55 0.07 -2.15
N LYS A 32 -6.87 -0.18 -3.40
CA LYS A 32 -8.24 -0.42 -3.82
C LYS A 32 -8.64 -1.87 -3.50
N LYS A 33 -9.90 -2.21 -3.76
CA LYS A 33 -10.45 -3.51 -3.43
C LYS A 33 -9.64 -4.64 -4.09
N ASN A 34 -9.31 -5.68 -3.33
CA ASN A 34 -8.56 -6.86 -3.76
C ASN A 34 -7.14 -6.55 -4.25
N ALA A 35 -6.56 -5.43 -3.83
CA ALA A 35 -5.16 -5.14 -4.14
C ALA A 35 -4.25 -6.05 -3.32
N SER A 36 -3.12 -6.45 -3.88
CA SER A 36 -2.14 -7.26 -3.16
C SER A 36 -0.72 -6.76 -3.40
N ILE A 37 0.05 -6.72 -2.33
CA ILE A 37 1.45 -6.30 -2.35
C ILE A 37 2.29 -7.50 -1.96
N TRP A 38 3.10 -7.99 -2.87
CA TRP A 38 3.80 -9.25 -2.72
C TRP A 38 5.19 -9.08 -2.10
N PHE A 39 5.87 -10.21 -1.92
CA PHE A 39 7.12 -10.25 -1.17
C PHE A 39 8.18 -9.31 -1.75
N SER A 40 8.90 -8.64 -0.88
CA SER A 40 10.00 -7.72 -1.20
C SER A 40 9.61 -6.48 -1.99
N ALA A 41 8.33 -6.23 -2.22
CA ALA A 41 7.89 -5.01 -2.88
C ALA A 41 8.03 -3.81 -1.93
N THR A 42 8.33 -2.64 -2.50
CA THR A 42 8.42 -1.41 -1.74
C THR A 42 7.58 -0.33 -2.41
N LEU A 43 6.62 0.22 -1.65
CA LEU A 43 5.80 1.34 -2.10
C LEU A 43 6.07 2.52 -1.19
N ARG A 44 6.48 3.63 -1.79
CA ARG A 44 6.79 4.83 -1.02
C ARG A 44 6.05 6.03 -1.60
N GLY A 45 5.00 6.47 -0.90
CA GLY A 45 4.21 7.62 -1.30
C GLY A 45 4.52 8.84 -0.47
N ASP A 46 5.58 9.59 -0.82
CA ASP A 46 5.97 10.75 -0.04
C ASP A 46 5.44 12.08 -0.60
N ASN A 47 5.62 12.39 -1.86
CA ASN A 47 5.09 13.64 -2.42
C ASN A 47 3.68 13.47 -2.98
N ASP A 48 3.49 12.47 -3.82
CA ASP A 48 2.21 12.15 -4.42
C ASP A 48 1.75 10.78 -3.93
N PRO A 49 0.44 10.56 -3.76
CA PRO A 49 -0.05 9.26 -3.35
C PRO A 49 0.17 8.21 -4.43
N ILE A 50 0.45 6.98 -3.99
CA ILE A 50 0.50 5.82 -4.86
C ILE A 50 -0.85 5.14 -4.77
N ILE A 51 -1.50 4.90 -5.90
CA ILE A 51 -2.79 4.24 -5.94
C ILE A 51 -2.62 2.88 -6.60
N VAL A 52 -2.92 1.82 -5.85
CA VAL A 52 -2.92 0.46 -6.37
C VAL A 52 -4.36 0.12 -6.72
N GLY A 53 -4.65 -0.04 -8.00
CA GLY A 53 -6.00 -0.23 -8.49
C GLY A 53 -6.64 -1.54 -8.03
N GLU A 54 -7.95 -1.69 -8.27
CA GLU A 54 -8.67 -2.90 -7.91
C GLU A 54 -8.08 -4.12 -8.59
N ASN A 55 -7.96 -5.21 -7.84
CA ASN A 55 -7.45 -6.50 -8.32
C ASN A 55 -6.02 -6.44 -8.87
N SER A 56 -5.28 -5.40 -8.50
CA SER A 56 -3.89 -5.27 -8.93
C SER A 56 -2.94 -5.94 -7.94
N ASN A 57 -1.82 -6.44 -8.44
CA ASN A 57 -0.75 -6.96 -7.59
C ASN A 57 0.59 -6.32 -7.95
N ILE A 58 1.34 -6.04 -6.91
CA ILE A 58 2.65 -5.41 -7.04
C ILE A 58 3.73 -6.41 -6.61
#